data_4c88d95a72311a5b0511a8a0f1fe55fe
#
_entry.id   4c88d95a72311a5b0511a8a0f1fe55fe
#
_cell.length_a   1.000
_cell.length_b   1.000
_cell.length_c   1.000
_cell.angle_alpha   90.00
_cell.angle_beta   90.00
_cell.angle_gamma   90.00
#
_symmetry.space_group_name_H-M   'P 1'
#
loop_
_entity.id
_entity.type
_entity.pdbx_description
1 polymer ?
#
loop_
_entity_poly.entity_id
_entity_poly.type
_entity_poly.pdbx_seq_one_letter_code
_entity_poly.pdbx_strand_id
1 'polypeptide(L)'
;MPHMTRRDLLEGAAGTLLAASPAGSQTGRRPQRVAVIGVGHYHATLPPNYLKILRDERLDVVGVQDANRAVAEDRAKRCGSTAFTDYRMMIERTKPEFVLSLNRHVDMPGPFRFLVDSGIPFLAEKPWGIDDRTVNELADYAEKKNAWATAPFSFRYSWWAEVARKMARAGELGTISHMLVRFNQPGVQRYIDEGNSWMLSKAEAGGGALLNLGFHGFDLCRYITGEEPKVVSAVTSHSIWKREVEDYAFVTLRTPSGMVFLNEASYTFPTNGSDTERKIAAERVLVRATATGDGVQIIGPGRNETQQAPPGFVGSWPGVVKDCLDRIGRGEPPPASVRDCARAVSLTFDAYRAAGETTYR
;
A
#
# COMPACT_ATOMS: atom_id res chain seq x y z
N MET A 1 -21.81 42.75 -37.26
CA MET A 1 -21.26 41.86 -36.17
C MET A 1 -20.76 40.60 -36.86
N PRO A 2 -19.45 40.32 -36.92
CA PRO A 2 -18.94 39.11 -37.53
C PRO A 2 -19.06 37.94 -36.58
N HIS A 3 -19.50 36.79 -37.07
CA HIS A 3 -19.62 35.51 -36.38
C HIS A 3 -18.23 34.97 -36.06
N MET A 4 -17.91 34.81 -34.77
CA MET A 4 -16.77 34.04 -34.31
C MET A 4 -17.03 32.53 -34.50
N THR A 5 -16.11 31.85 -35.15
CA THR A 5 -16.20 30.40 -35.41
C THR A 5 -15.62 29.61 -34.23
N ARG A 6 -16.04 28.36 -34.08
CA ARG A 6 -15.60 27.42 -33.06
C ARG A 6 -14.07 27.17 -33.00
N ARG A 7 -13.33 27.69 -34.00
CA ARG A 7 -11.89 27.56 -34.15
C ARG A 7 -11.12 28.63 -33.36
N ASP A 8 -11.75 29.80 -33.11
CA ASP A 8 -11.11 30.94 -32.44
C ASP A 8 -11.12 30.82 -30.91
N LEU A 9 -11.77 29.78 -30.35
CA LEU A 9 -11.84 29.50 -28.89
C LEU A 9 -10.78 28.48 -28.40
N LEU A 10 -9.94 27.93 -29.27
CA LEU A 10 -8.95 26.91 -28.92
C LEU A 10 -7.48 27.38 -28.88
N GLU A 11 -7.22 28.64 -29.20
CA GLU A 11 -5.84 29.18 -29.22
C GLU A 11 -5.47 30.06 -28.01
N GLY A 12 -6.27 30.10 -26.97
CA GLY A 12 -6.11 31.02 -25.83
C GLY A 12 -5.90 30.37 -24.46
N ALA A 13 -5.29 29.19 -24.33
CA ALA A 13 -4.93 28.64 -23.00
C ALA A 13 -3.80 27.60 -23.05
N ALA A 14 -2.71 27.90 -23.75
CA ALA A 14 -1.44 27.20 -23.53
C ALA A 14 -0.67 27.87 -22.38
N GLY A 15 -1.25 27.84 -21.19
CA GLY A 15 -0.52 28.09 -19.94
C GLY A 15 0.42 26.92 -19.71
N THR A 16 1.71 27.11 -19.96
CA THR A 16 2.78 26.19 -19.63
C THR A 16 2.80 26.00 -18.13
N LEU A 17 2.12 24.97 -17.63
CA LEU A 17 2.37 24.44 -16.29
C LEU A 17 3.78 23.82 -16.35
N LEU A 18 4.77 24.62 -15.99
CA LEU A 18 6.07 24.13 -15.57
C LEU A 18 5.83 23.30 -14.32
N ALA A 19 5.68 21.98 -14.50
CA ALA A 19 5.75 21.01 -13.42
C ALA A 19 7.16 21.20 -12.81
N ALA A 20 7.21 21.75 -11.59
CA ALA A 20 8.42 21.76 -10.81
C ALA A 20 8.85 20.31 -10.61
N SER A 21 9.97 19.91 -11.19
CA SER A 21 10.57 18.60 -10.94
C SER A 21 10.84 18.44 -9.45
N PRO A 22 10.57 17.27 -8.85
CA PRO A 22 10.90 17.04 -7.46
C PRO A 22 12.41 17.25 -7.25
N ALA A 23 12.76 18.00 -6.20
CA ALA A 23 14.14 18.22 -5.78
C ALA A 23 14.70 16.94 -5.12
N GLY A 24 14.83 15.88 -5.90
CA GLY A 24 15.51 14.66 -5.51
C GLY A 24 16.43 14.26 -6.65
N SER A 25 17.67 13.94 -6.36
CA SER A 25 18.77 13.72 -7.29
C SER A 25 18.30 12.94 -8.55
N GLN A 26 18.12 13.66 -9.65
CA GLN A 26 17.89 13.08 -10.97
C GLN A 26 19.21 12.47 -11.44
N THR A 27 19.51 11.25 -11.00
CA THR A 27 20.72 10.56 -11.46
C THR A 27 20.53 9.92 -12.84
N GLY A 28 19.32 9.83 -13.36
CA GLY A 28 19.04 9.06 -14.58
C GLY A 28 19.46 7.58 -14.46
N ARG A 29 19.73 7.11 -13.25
CA ARG A 29 20.22 5.79 -12.92
C ARG A 29 19.36 5.18 -11.80
N ARG A 30 19.02 3.91 -11.95
CA ARG A 30 18.34 3.11 -10.92
C ARG A 30 19.18 3.12 -9.62
N PRO A 31 18.57 3.37 -8.44
CA PRO A 31 19.27 3.31 -7.16
C PRO A 31 19.98 1.97 -6.96
N GLN A 32 21.17 2.00 -6.38
CA GLN A 32 21.94 0.81 -6.03
C GLN A 32 22.16 0.71 -4.52
N ARG A 33 22.24 1.84 -3.82
CA ARG A 33 22.55 1.94 -2.39
C ARG A 33 21.25 2.15 -1.60
N VAL A 34 20.89 1.18 -0.76
CA VAL A 34 19.62 1.18 -0.01
C VAL A 34 19.89 1.08 1.48
N ALA A 35 19.19 1.87 2.29
CA ALA A 35 19.15 1.71 3.73
C ALA A 35 17.77 1.22 4.19
N VAL A 36 17.72 0.49 5.31
CA VAL A 36 16.47 -0.02 5.88
C VAL A 36 16.33 0.45 7.32
N ILE A 37 15.26 1.18 7.62
CA ILE A 37 14.90 1.66 8.95
C ILE A 37 13.86 0.71 9.55
N GLY A 38 13.97 0.38 10.84
CA GLY A 38 13.00 -0.44 11.56
C GLY A 38 13.04 -1.93 11.19
N VAL A 39 14.25 -2.51 11.08
CA VAL A 39 14.41 -3.92 10.65
C VAL A 39 13.90 -4.96 11.66
N GLY A 40 13.40 -4.54 12.82
CA GLY A 40 12.66 -5.38 13.76
C GLY A 40 11.23 -5.69 13.32
N HIS A 41 10.68 -4.93 12.37
CA HIS A 41 9.39 -5.22 11.78
C HIS A 41 9.40 -6.58 11.06
N TYR A 42 8.33 -7.38 11.22
CA TYR A 42 8.28 -8.75 10.69
C TYR A 42 8.46 -8.82 9.17
N HIS A 43 8.04 -7.80 8.40
CA HIS A 43 8.24 -7.74 6.96
C HIS A 43 9.72 -7.63 6.53
N ALA A 44 10.63 -7.33 7.44
CA ALA A 44 12.05 -7.32 7.12
C ALA A 44 12.56 -8.72 6.73
N THR A 45 12.10 -9.78 7.41
CA THR A 45 12.62 -11.16 7.27
C THR A 45 11.56 -12.21 7.00
N LEU A 46 10.28 -11.94 7.29
CA LEU A 46 9.15 -12.80 6.95
C LEU A 46 8.43 -12.26 5.70
N PRO A 47 7.57 -13.06 5.04
CA PRO A 47 6.85 -12.57 3.87
C PRO A 47 6.20 -11.20 4.12
N PRO A 48 6.52 -10.21 3.30
CA PRO A 48 7.22 -10.25 2.01
C PRO A 48 8.75 -10.48 2.06
N ASN A 49 9.42 -10.36 3.20
CA ASN A 49 10.86 -10.47 3.36
C ASN A 49 11.64 -9.44 2.51
N TYR A 50 11.56 -8.18 2.91
CA TYR A 50 12.21 -7.10 2.18
C TYR A 50 13.72 -7.29 2.01
N LEU A 51 14.43 -7.80 3.03
CA LEU A 51 15.87 -8.02 2.91
C LEU A 51 16.21 -9.05 1.82
N LYS A 52 15.34 -10.07 1.63
CA LYS A 52 15.49 -11.01 0.50
C LYS A 52 15.21 -10.31 -0.83
N ILE A 53 14.15 -9.50 -0.92
CA ILE A 53 13.82 -8.76 -2.15
C ILE A 53 14.98 -7.84 -2.56
N LEU A 54 15.57 -7.09 -1.62
CA LEU A 54 16.71 -6.22 -1.90
C LEU A 54 17.92 -7.01 -2.42
N ARG A 55 18.19 -8.18 -1.84
CA ARG A 55 19.27 -9.08 -2.30
C ARG A 55 18.99 -9.63 -3.70
N ASP A 56 17.75 -10.07 -3.97
CA ASP A 56 17.36 -10.61 -5.27
C ASP A 56 17.46 -9.53 -6.37
N GLU A 57 17.17 -8.26 -6.03
CA GLU A 57 17.37 -7.07 -6.87
C GLU A 57 18.84 -6.62 -6.96
N ARG A 58 19.76 -7.34 -6.29
CA ARG A 58 21.22 -7.08 -6.27
C ARG A 58 21.59 -5.69 -5.78
N LEU A 59 20.88 -5.21 -4.77
CA LEU A 59 21.12 -3.89 -4.17
C LEU A 59 22.17 -3.99 -3.06
N ASP A 60 22.97 -2.94 -2.93
CA ASP A 60 23.89 -2.75 -1.82
C ASP A 60 23.10 -2.20 -0.61
N VAL A 61 22.88 -3.05 0.40
CA VAL A 61 22.24 -2.63 1.66
C VAL A 61 23.30 -1.98 2.53
N VAL A 62 23.43 -0.67 2.42
CA VAL A 62 24.52 0.12 3.04
C VAL A 62 24.36 0.35 4.54
N GLY A 63 23.15 0.13 5.08
CA GLY A 63 22.86 0.24 6.50
C GLY A 63 21.50 -0.32 6.85
N VAL A 64 21.39 -0.91 8.03
CA VAL A 64 20.13 -1.32 8.63
C VAL A 64 20.02 -0.75 10.04
N GLN A 65 18.82 -0.29 10.39
CA GLN A 65 18.62 0.35 11.69
C GLN A 65 17.44 -0.27 12.45
N ASP A 66 17.65 -0.44 13.74
CA ASP A 66 16.61 -0.70 14.72
C ASP A 66 17.00 -0.09 16.08
N ALA A 67 16.03 0.37 16.87
CA ALA A 67 16.30 0.87 18.21
C ALA A 67 16.87 -0.21 19.12
N ASN A 68 16.49 -1.47 18.90
CA ASN A 68 17.09 -2.63 19.56
C ASN A 68 18.40 -3.01 18.84
N ARG A 69 19.53 -2.75 19.51
CA ARG A 69 20.88 -3.03 19.00
C ARG A 69 21.05 -4.48 18.54
N ALA A 70 20.59 -5.45 19.34
CA ALA A 70 20.75 -6.87 19.02
C ALA A 70 19.99 -7.26 17.74
N VAL A 71 18.79 -6.68 17.53
CA VAL A 71 18.02 -6.85 16.29
C VAL A 71 18.75 -6.23 15.11
N ALA A 72 19.25 -5.01 15.23
CA ALA A 72 20.01 -4.34 14.17
C ALA A 72 21.24 -5.16 13.76
N GLU A 73 22.02 -5.66 14.73
CA GLU A 73 23.24 -6.47 14.50
C GLU A 73 22.91 -7.81 13.83
N ASP A 74 21.85 -8.53 14.27
CA ASP A 74 21.41 -9.77 13.62
C ASP A 74 21.01 -9.53 12.16
N ARG A 75 20.23 -8.50 11.88
CA ARG A 75 19.77 -8.18 10.52
C ARG A 75 20.92 -7.71 9.63
N ALA A 76 21.84 -6.91 10.17
CA ALA A 76 23.04 -6.47 9.47
C ALA A 76 23.91 -7.67 9.03
N LYS A 77 24.12 -8.62 9.92
CA LYS A 77 24.87 -9.86 9.62
C LYS A 77 24.23 -10.66 8.49
N ARG A 78 22.88 -10.76 8.48
CA ARG A 78 22.13 -11.53 7.46
C ARG A 78 22.21 -10.93 6.05
N CYS A 79 22.39 -9.62 5.93
CA CYS A 79 22.46 -8.94 4.64
C CYS A 79 23.84 -8.34 4.32
N GLY A 80 24.87 -8.61 5.13
CA GLY A 80 26.23 -8.12 4.89
C GLY A 80 26.35 -6.60 5.04
N SER A 81 25.57 -5.99 5.94
CA SER A 81 25.44 -4.54 6.09
C SER A 81 25.99 -4.04 7.44
N THR A 82 25.93 -2.73 7.67
CA THR A 82 26.29 -2.09 8.94
C THR A 82 25.04 -1.85 9.79
N ALA A 83 25.13 -2.21 11.08
CA ALA A 83 24.08 -1.98 12.06
C ALA A 83 24.13 -0.58 12.67
N PHE A 84 22.96 0.02 12.84
CA PHE A 84 22.77 1.31 13.50
C PHE A 84 21.61 1.26 14.48
N THR A 85 21.70 2.04 15.57
CA THR A 85 20.56 2.24 16.49
C THR A 85 19.85 3.56 16.25
N ASP A 86 20.46 4.49 15.53
CA ASP A 86 19.90 5.78 15.13
C ASP A 86 19.84 5.91 13.62
N TYR A 87 18.65 6.14 13.08
CA TYR A 87 18.44 6.21 11.63
C TYR A 87 19.01 7.50 11.00
N ARG A 88 19.09 8.61 11.76
CA ARG A 88 19.67 9.86 11.27
C ARG A 88 21.17 9.70 11.03
N MET A 89 21.86 9.12 12.02
CA MET A 89 23.27 8.80 11.90
C MET A 89 23.53 7.79 10.75
N MET A 90 22.65 6.79 10.59
CA MET A 90 22.75 5.85 9.48
C MET A 90 22.68 6.55 8.13
N ILE A 91 21.67 7.39 7.91
CA ILE A 91 21.47 8.11 6.65
C ILE A 91 22.65 9.06 6.37
N GLU A 92 23.10 9.81 7.38
CA GLU A 92 24.24 10.72 7.24
C GLU A 92 25.52 9.99 6.83
N ARG A 93 25.84 8.86 7.47
CA ARG A 93 27.08 8.12 7.21
C ARG A 93 27.05 7.29 5.93
N THR A 94 25.90 6.69 5.62
CA THR A 94 25.81 5.75 4.50
C THR A 94 25.35 6.40 3.19
N LYS A 95 24.69 7.56 3.24
CA LYS A 95 24.19 8.32 2.08
C LYS A 95 23.47 7.41 1.07
N PRO A 96 22.37 6.74 1.46
CA PRO A 96 21.63 5.85 0.58
C PRO A 96 20.94 6.64 -0.54
N GLU A 97 20.68 5.98 -1.66
CA GLU A 97 19.93 6.53 -2.80
C GLU A 97 18.43 6.24 -2.69
N PHE A 98 18.06 5.27 -1.85
CA PHE A 98 16.68 4.86 -1.57
C PHE A 98 16.58 4.32 -0.14
N VAL A 99 15.42 4.49 0.52
CA VAL A 99 15.20 4.00 1.88
C VAL A 99 13.91 3.18 1.96
N LEU A 100 13.98 2.01 2.61
CA LEU A 100 12.82 1.32 3.13
C LEU A 100 12.63 1.68 4.61
N SER A 101 11.42 2.09 5.00
CA SER A 101 11.08 2.43 6.39
C SER A 101 9.98 1.51 6.89
N LEU A 102 10.31 0.63 7.85
CA LEU A 102 9.48 -0.50 8.31
C LEU A 102 9.04 -0.38 9.78
N ASN A 103 9.04 0.78 10.35
CA ASN A 103 8.77 1.03 11.78
C ASN A 103 7.41 0.49 12.24
N ARG A 104 7.23 0.33 13.58
CA ARG A 104 5.90 0.15 14.18
C ARG A 104 5.03 1.36 13.83
N HIS A 105 3.72 1.14 13.72
CA HIS A 105 2.81 2.20 13.24
C HIS A 105 2.92 3.50 14.06
N VAL A 106 3.01 3.39 15.39
CA VAL A 106 3.18 4.56 16.29
C VAL A 106 4.50 5.30 16.07
N ASP A 107 5.54 4.63 15.63
CA ASP A 107 6.88 5.19 15.44
C ASP A 107 7.11 5.72 14.01
N MET A 108 6.21 5.48 13.08
CA MET A 108 6.38 5.87 11.67
C MET A 108 6.47 7.38 11.42
N PRO A 109 5.74 8.25 12.12
CA PRO A 109 5.72 9.68 11.78
C PRO A 109 7.07 10.37 11.86
N GLY A 110 7.92 10.00 12.81
CA GLY A 110 9.24 10.59 12.99
C GLY A 110 10.19 10.34 11.81
N PRO A 111 10.50 9.06 11.51
CA PRO A 111 11.29 8.69 10.31
C PRO A 111 10.70 9.21 8.99
N PHE A 112 9.37 9.19 8.85
CA PHE A 112 8.70 9.70 7.64
C PHE A 112 9.02 11.19 7.40
N ARG A 113 8.81 12.06 8.41
CA ARG A 113 9.13 13.50 8.31
C ARG A 113 10.61 13.73 8.02
N PHE A 114 11.49 13.01 8.72
CA PHE A 114 12.92 13.11 8.49
C PHE A 114 13.32 12.74 7.05
N LEU A 115 12.75 11.68 6.48
CA LEU A 115 13.02 11.26 5.11
C LEU A 115 12.49 12.28 4.09
N VAL A 116 11.31 12.86 4.33
CA VAL A 116 10.78 13.98 3.53
C VAL A 116 11.76 15.16 3.53
N ASP A 117 12.28 15.54 4.70
CA ASP A 117 13.24 16.67 4.80
C ASP A 117 14.60 16.33 4.19
N SER A 118 15.03 15.09 4.21
CA SER A 118 16.30 14.67 3.60
C SER A 118 16.26 14.65 2.06
N GLY A 119 15.07 14.67 1.46
CA GLY A 119 14.89 14.61 0.00
C GLY A 119 15.25 13.25 -0.62
N ILE A 120 15.48 12.21 0.19
CA ILE A 120 15.80 10.88 -0.30
C ILE A 120 14.50 10.16 -0.68
N PRO A 121 14.38 9.56 -1.88
CA PRO A 121 13.26 8.73 -2.23
C PRO A 121 13.06 7.57 -1.25
N PHE A 122 11.82 7.30 -0.84
CA PHE A 122 11.58 6.22 0.12
C PHE A 122 10.23 5.51 -0.08
N LEU A 123 10.22 4.24 0.31
CA LEU A 123 9.03 3.45 0.52
C LEU A 123 8.87 3.23 2.03
N ALA A 124 7.77 3.73 2.59
CA ALA A 124 7.43 3.51 4.00
C ALA A 124 6.30 2.49 4.11
N GLU A 125 6.48 1.48 4.99
CA GLU A 125 5.38 0.56 5.32
C GLU A 125 4.14 1.34 5.76
N LYS A 126 2.99 0.81 5.33
CA LYS A 126 1.69 1.37 5.72
C LYS A 126 1.42 1.07 7.22
N PRO A 127 0.60 1.83 7.92
CA PRO A 127 -0.28 2.93 7.45
C PRO A 127 0.31 4.33 7.68
N TRP A 128 1.55 4.49 8.13
CA TRP A 128 2.28 5.73 8.46
C TRP A 128 1.94 6.38 9.79
N GLY A 129 1.03 5.79 10.55
CA GLY A 129 0.60 6.28 11.84
C GLY A 129 -0.52 5.42 12.42
N ILE A 130 -1.01 5.79 13.57
CA ILE A 130 -2.05 5.08 14.31
C ILE A 130 -3.43 5.74 14.20
N ASP A 131 -3.56 6.85 13.48
CA ASP A 131 -4.80 7.60 13.27
C ASP A 131 -4.80 8.33 11.92
N ASP A 132 -5.98 8.63 11.39
CA ASP A 132 -6.16 9.24 10.08
C ASP A 132 -5.71 10.71 10.05
N ARG A 133 -5.79 11.46 11.14
CA ARG A 133 -5.33 12.85 11.22
C ARG A 133 -3.82 12.91 11.01
N THR A 134 -3.07 12.15 11.79
CA THR A 134 -1.59 12.08 11.67
C THR A 134 -1.17 11.70 10.25
N VAL A 135 -1.83 10.70 9.65
CA VAL A 135 -1.47 10.23 8.30
C VAL A 135 -1.80 11.27 7.23
N ASN A 136 -2.92 11.99 7.35
CA ASN A 136 -3.24 13.10 6.44
C ASN A 136 -2.23 14.25 6.58
N GLU A 137 -1.84 14.63 7.81
CA GLU A 137 -0.81 15.65 8.04
C GLU A 137 0.55 15.25 7.42
N LEU A 138 0.92 13.96 7.46
CA LEU A 138 2.14 13.47 6.81
C LEU A 138 2.04 13.54 5.28
N ALA A 139 0.88 13.20 4.72
CA ALA A 139 0.64 13.30 3.28
C ALA A 139 0.71 14.76 2.81
N ASP A 140 0.05 15.69 3.52
CA ASP A 140 0.11 17.13 3.23
C ASP A 140 1.55 17.66 3.31
N TYR A 141 2.31 17.21 4.31
CA TYR A 141 3.70 17.58 4.48
C TYR A 141 4.58 17.11 3.32
N ALA A 142 4.42 15.84 2.93
CA ALA A 142 5.18 15.26 1.81
C ALA A 142 4.82 15.92 0.47
N GLU A 143 3.53 16.22 0.21
CA GLU A 143 3.09 16.94 -0.99
C GLU A 143 3.68 18.36 -1.03
N LYS A 144 3.61 19.11 0.09
CA LYS A 144 4.19 20.47 0.18
C LYS A 144 5.69 20.50 -0.11
N LYS A 145 6.40 19.42 0.21
CA LYS A 145 7.84 19.25 -0.03
C LYS A 145 8.17 18.61 -1.36
N ASN A 146 7.18 18.22 -2.17
CA ASN A 146 7.35 17.41 -3.38
C ASN A 146 8.21 16.15 -3.14
N ALA A 147 8.01 15.49 -2.00
CA ALA A 147 8.80 14.33 -1.62
C ALA A 147 8.44 13.11 -2.49
N TRP A 148 9.46 12.37 -2.92
CA TRP A 148 9.26 11.07 -3.55
C TRP A 148 9.03 10.00 -2.46
N ALA A 149 7.78 9.80 -2.08
CA ALA A 149 7.36 8.91 -1.00
C ALA A 149 6.20 8.04 -1.46
N THR A 150 6.18 6.76 -1.05
CA THR A 150 5.12 5.83 -1.40
C THR A 150 4.86 4.79 -0.32
N ALA A 151 3.67 4.17 -0.34
CA ALA A 151 3.32 3.01 0.46
C ALA A 151 3.34 1.72 -0.39
N PRO A 152 3.55 0.55 0.23
CA PRO A 152 3.63 -0.72 -0.49
C PRO A 152 2.25 -1.29 -0.80
N PHE A 153 1.56 -0.75 -1.78
CA PHE A 153 0.28 -1.27 -2.27
C PHE A 153 0.48 -2.54 -3.12
N SER A 154 0.95 -3.59 -2.47
CA SER A 154 1.38 -4.83 -3.14
C SER A 154 0.28 -5.52 -3.96
N PHE A 155 -0.99 -5.38 -3.56
CA PHE A 155 -2.09 -5.98 -4.28
C PHE A 155 -2.44 -5.28 -5.59
N ARG A 156 -1.99 -4.04 -5.82
CA ARG A 156 -2.04 -3.40 -7.16
C ARG A 156 -1.23 -4.20 -8.19
N TYR A 157 -0.20 -4.93 -7.74
CA TYR A 157 0.68 -5.79 -8.54
C TYR A 157 0.22 -7.25 -8.59
N SER A 158 -1.02 -7.56 -8.26
CA SER A 158 -1.63 -8.85 -8.54
C SER A 158 -2.13 -8.91 -9.98
N TRP A 159 -2.01 -10.09 -10.62
CA TRP A 159 -2.50 -10.25 -11.99
C TRP A 159 -3.98 -9.90 -12.14
N TRP A 160 -4.78 -10.26 -11.15
CA TRP A 160 -6.18 -9.86 -11.11
C TRP A 160 -6.37 -8.33 -11.15
N ALA A 161 -5.63 -7.59 -10.35
CA ALA A 161 -5.77 -6.12 -10.31
C ALA A 161 -5.34 -5.47 -11.63
N GLU A 162 -4.28 -5.97 -12.27
CA GLU A 162 -3.83 -5.55 -13.59
C GLU A 162 -4.92 -5.75 -14.66
N VAL A 163 -5.46 -6.96 -14.74
CA VAL A 163 -6.52 -7.29 -15.72
C VAL A 163 -7.80 -6.50 -15.44
N ALA A 164 -8.26 -6.48 -14.18
CA ALA A 164 -9.49 -5.78 -13.80
C ALA A 164 -9.40 -4.28 -14.10
N ARG A 165 -8.26 -3.65 -13.78
CA ARG A 165 -8.03 -2.23 -14.08
C ARG A 165 -7.98 -1.94 -15.57
N LYS A 166 -7.30 -2.80 -16.33
CA LYS A 166 -7.26 -2.68 -17.80
C LYS A 166 -8.67 -2.74 -18.40
N MET A 167 -9.46 -3.72 -17.99
CA MET A 167 -10.84 -3.88 -18.47
C MET A 167 -11.74 -2.71 -18.05
N ALA A 168 -11.60 -2.22 -16.81
CA ALA A 168 -12.35 -1.06 -16.33
C ALA A 168 -12.05 0.19 -17.17
N ARG A 169 -10.76 0.47 -17.42
CA ARG A 169 -10.33 1.61 -18.24
C ARG A 169 -10.74 1.51 -19.70
N ALA A 170 -10.80 0.29 -20.24
CA ALA A 170 -11.25 0.04 -21.61
C ALA A 170 -12.79 0.08 -21.76
N GLY A 171 -13.54 0.21 -20.64
CA GLY A 171 -15.00 0.14 -20.63
C GLY A 171 -15.56 -1.26 -20.92
N GLU A 172 -14.71 -2.29 -20.88
CA GLU A 172 -15.10 -3.69 -21.17
C GLU A 172 -16.05 -4.27 -20.11
N LEU A 173 -16.01 -3.75 -18.89
CA LEU A 173 -16.88 -4.20 -17.81
C LEU A 173 -18.34 -3.76 -18.02
N GLY A 174 -18.58 -2.60 -18.63
CA GLY A 174 -19.87 -1.93 -18.58
C GLY A 174 -20.12 -1.35 -17.18
N THR A 175 -21.37 -1.26 -16.78
CA THR A 175 -21.75 -0.78 -15.42
C THR A 175 -21.34 -1.80 -14.37
N ILE A 176 -20.53 -1.38 -13.40
CA ILE A 176 -20.13 -2.27 -12.30
C ILE A 176 -21.24 -2.27 -11.25
N SER A 177 -21.81 -3.43 -10.97
CA SER A 177 -22.81 -3.63 -9.91
C SER A 177 -22.14 -3.61 -8.54
N HIS A 178 -21.16 -4.48 -8.34
CA HIS A 178 -20.44 -4.57 -7.07
C HIS A 178 -19.03 -5.12 -7.24
N MET A 179 -18.20 -4.79 -6.25
CA MET A 179 -16.88 -5.35 -6.05
C MET A 179 -16.80 -5.96 -4.64
N LEU A 180 -16.13 -7.10 -4.50
CA LEU A 180 -15.85 -7.74 -3.21
C LEU A 180 -14.35 -8.02 -3.11
N VAL A 181 -13.80 -7.64 -1.96
CA VAL A 181 -12.44 -8.00 -1.55
C VAL A 181 -12.52 -8.60 -0.15
N ARG A 182 -11.98 -9.80 0.01
CA ARG A 182 -11.81 -10.50 1.29
C ARG A 182 -10.36 -10.84 1.51
N PHE A 183 -9.87 -10.54 2.71
CA PHE A 183 -8.55 -10.94 3.21
C PHE A 183 -8.72 -11.56 4.60
N ASN A 184 -8.92 -12.86 4.66
CA ASN A 184 -8.89 -13.61 5.90
C ASN A 184 -7.54 -14.32 6.04
N GLN A 185 -6.76 -13.91 7.01
CA GLN A 185 -5.39 -14.32 7.26
C GLN A 185 -5.28 -15.17 8.54
N PRO A 186 -4.17 -15.89 8.74
CA PRO A 186 -3.92 -16.64 9.97
C PRO A 186 -4.04 -15.78 11.22
N GLY A 187 -4.33 -16.46 12.34
CA GLY A 187 -4.51 -15.86 13.64
C GLY A 187 -3.30 -15.05 14.14
N VAL A 188 -3.55 -14.28 15.19
CA VAL A 188 -2.62 -13.26 15.71
C VAL A 188 -1.38 -13.84 16.41
N GLN A 189 -1.37 -15.15 16.74
CA GLN A 189 -0.25 -15.79 17.42
C GLN A 189 1.08 -15.58 16.66
N ARG A 190 1.05 -15.56 15.34
CA ARG A 190 2.22 -15.27 14.48
C ARG A 190 2.93 -13.95 14.82
N TYR A 191 2.19 -12.92 15.22
CA TYR A 191 2.78 -11.64 15.62
C TYR A 191 3.51 -11.74 16.96
N ILE A 192 2.98 -12.55 17.89
CA ILE A 192 3.59 -12.79 19.21
C ILE A 192 4.88 -13.60 19.01
N ASP A 193 4.82 -14.68 18.27
CA ASP A 193 5.94 -15.60 18.04
C ASP A 193 7.13 -14.89 17.37
N GLU A 194 6.86 -13.89 16.53
CA GLU A 194 7.86 -13.12 15.80
C GLU A 194 8.27 -11.81 16.51
N GLY A 195 7.87 -11.63 17.77
CA GLY A 195 8.23 -10.45 18.56
C GLY A 195 7.53 -9.16 18.12
N ASN A 196 6.40 -9.26 17.40
CA ASN A 196 5.62 -8.13 16.91
C ASN A 196 4.26 -8.01 17.61
N SER A 197 4.21 -8.30 18.92
CA SER A 197 3.00 -8.19 19.75
C SER A 197 2.38 -6.79 19.75
N TRP A 198 3.15 -5.75 19.40
CA TRP A 198 2.67 -4.38 19.23
C TRP A 198 1.52 -4.27 18.21
N MET A 199 1.44 -5.20 17.23
CA MET A 199 0.32 -5.30 16.28
C MET A 199 -1.04 -5.56 16.94
N LEU A 200 -1.04 -5.99 18.20
CA LEU A 200 -2.23 -6.32 18.98
C LEU A 200 -2.59 -5.25 20.01
N SER A 201 -1.77 -4.21 20.12
CA SER A 201 -2.02 -3.04 20.97
C SER A 201 -2.58 -1.90 20.13
N LYS A 202 -3.71 -1.36 20.55
CA LYS A 202 -4.34 -0.22 19.89
C LYS A 202 -3.47 1.03 19.93
N ALA A 203 -2.78 1.25 21.04
CA ALA A 203 -1.88 2.39 21.22
C ALA A 203 -0.65 2.34 20.29
N GLU A 204 -0.22 1.16 19.87
CA GLU A 204 0.97 0.99 19.04
C GLU A 204 0.64 0.72 17.55
N ALA A 205 -0.45 -0.02 17.28
CA ALA A 205 -0.87 -0.39 15.93
C ALA A 205 -1.96 0.52 15.35
N GLY A 206 -2.78 1.17 16.19
CA GLY A 206 -3.89 2.01 15.74
C GLY A 206 -5.15 1.25 15.36
N GLY A 207 -5.08 -0.04 15.01
CA GLY A 207 -6.18 -0.89 14.62
C GLY A 207 -5.74 -2.32 14.32
N GLY A 208 -6.70 -3.19 14.03
CA GLY A 208 -6.48 -4.60 13.81
C GLY A 208 -6.54 -5.03 12.33
N ALA A 209 -7.38 -6.04 12.06
CA ALA A 209 -7.50 -6.63 10.74
C ALA A 209 -7.90 -5.62 9.66
N LEU A 210 -8.78 -4.68 9.97
CA LEU A 210 -9.24 -3.69 9.01
C LEU A 210 -8.11 -2.74 8.60
N LEU A 211 -7.37 -2.17 9.58
CA LEU A 211 -6.26 -1.25 9.29
C LEU A 211 -5.09 -1.98 8.62
N ASN A 212 -4.84 -3.23 8.96
CA ASN A 212 -3.74 -4.00 8.39
C ASN A 212 -4.06 -4.60 7.02
N LEU A 213 -5.23 -5.21 6.86
CA LEU A 213 -5.62 -5.98 5.66
C LEU A 213 -6.68 -5.26 4.82
N GLY A 214 -7.74 -4.76 5.47
CA GLY A 214 -8.83 -4.04 4.79
C GLY A 214 -8.37 -2.76 4.11
N PHE A 215 -7.34 -2.11 4.63
CA PHE A 215 -6.62 -1.02 4.00
C PHE A 215 -6.32 -1.28 2.51
N HIS A 216 -5.86 -2.48 2.18
CA HIS A 216 -5.56 -2.86 0.80
C HIS A 216 -6.81 -3.00 -0.08
N GLY A 217 -7.94 -3.41 0.50
CA GLY A 217 -9.21 -3.48 -0.22
C GLY A 217 -9.72 -2.09 -0.62
N PHE A 218 -9.64 -1.11 0.29
CA PHE A 218 -10.00 0.28 -0.01
C PHE A 218 -9.15 0.86 -1.16
N ASP A 219 -7.85 0.59 -1.13
CA ASP A 219 -6.95 1.01 -2.19
C ASP A 219 -7.28 0.34 -3.52
N LEU A 220 -7.51 -0.98 -3.54
CA LEU A 220 -7.86 -1.71 -4.77
C LEU A 220 -9.13 -1.17 -5.43
N CYS A 221 -10.17 -0.85 -4.64
CA CYS A 221 -11.38 -0.24 -5.18
C CYS A 221 -11.06 1.05 -5.93
N ARG A 222 -10.36 1.99 -5.28
CA ARG A 222 -9.94 3.26 -5.87
C ARG A 222 -9.03 3.08 -7.09
N TYR A 223 -8.05 2.19 -6.98
CA TYR A 223 -7.08 1.92 -8.03
C TYR A 223 -7.70 1.36 -9.32
N ILE A 224 -8.66 0.43 -9.19
CA ILE A 224 -9.30 -0.23 -10.31
C ILE A 224 -10.36 0.66 -10.95
N THR A 225 -11.23 1.24 -10.14
CA THR A 225 -12.41 2.00 -10.62
C THR A 225 -12.11 3.47 -10.88
N GLY A 226 -11.10 4.04 -10.23
CA GLY A 226 -10.85 5.49 -10.25
C GLY A 226 -11.85 6.30 -9.43
N GLU A 227 -12.72 5.65 -8.67
CA GLU A 227 -13.76 6.30 -7.87
C GLU A 227 -13.40 6.40 -6.39
N GLU A 228 -13.94 7.40 -5.70
CA GLU A 228 -13.82 7.58 -4.25
C GLU A 228 -15.04 7.00 -3.53
N PRO A 229 -14.96 5.80 -2.95
CA PRO A 229 -16.07 5.21 -2.24
C PRO A 229 -16.31 5.93 -0.89
N LYS A 230 -17.55 5.85 -0.40
CA LYS A 230 -17.93 6.32 0.94
C LYS A 230 -18.44 5.14 1.76
N VAL A 231 -18.08 5.08 3.02
CA VAL A 231 -18.57 4.07 3.96
C VAL A 231 -20.09 4.29 4.17
N VAL A 232 -20.83 3.18 4.03
CA VAL A 232 -22.29 3.13 4.29
C VAL A 232 -22.56 2.48 5.63
N SER A 233 -21.86 1.36 5.92
CA SER A 233 -21.96 0.64 7.18
C SER A 233 -20.69 -0.17 7.43
N ALA A 234 -20.41 -0.46 8.69
CA ALA A 234 -19.34 -1.35 9.08
C ALA A 234 -19.72 -2.10 10.37
N VAL A 235 -19.15 -3.29 10.51
CA VAL A 235 -19.18 -4.07 11.74
C VAL A 235 -17.79 -4.59 12.04
N THR A 236 -17.45 -4.66 13.32
CA THR A 236 -16.18 -5.21 13.83
C THR A 236 -16.44 -6.27 14.88
N SER A 237 -15.49 -7.15 15.11
CA SER A 237 -15.54 -8.15 16.17
C SER A 237 -14.18 -8.38 16.80
N HIS A 238 -14.18 -8.66 18.10
CA HIS A 238 -13.03 -9.05 18.92
C HIS A 238 -13.22 -10.45 19.53
N SER A 239 -14.14 -11.25 18.95
CA SER A 239 -14.70 -12.43 19.63
C SER A 239 -13.71 -13.59 19.73
N ILE A 240 -12.80 -13.74 18.78
CA ILE A 240 -11.88 -14.88 18.71
C ILE A 240 -10.66 -14.63 19.62
N TRP A 241 -9.93 -13.54 19.38
CA TRP A 241 -8.66 -13.30 20.07
C TRP A 241 -8.78 -12.41 21.29
N LYS A 242 -9.92 -11.72 21.46
CA LYS A 242 -10.22 -10.83 22.62
C LYS A 242 -9.08 -9.85 22.90
N ARG A 243 -8.50 -9.26 21.85
CA ARG A 243 -7.44 -8.26 21.94
C ARG A 243 -8.02 -6.84 21.88
N GLU A 244 -7.18 -5.83 22.12
CA GLU A 244 -7.57 -4.42 22.01
C GLU A 244 -7.98 -4.03 20.59
N VAL A 245 -7.38 -4.68 19.59
CA VAL A 245 -7.68 -4.49 18.18
C VAL A 245 -8.64 -5.56 17.67
N GLU A 246 -9.47 -5.24 16.69
CA GLU A 246 -10.45 -6.16 16.12
C GLU A 246 -9.78 -7.29 15.32
N ASP A 247 -10.36 -8.48 15.42
CA ASP A 247 -9.93 -9.67 14.68
C ASP A 247 -10.75 -9.91 13.40
N TYR A 248 -11.89 -9.22 13.26
CA TYR A 248 -12.77 -9.27 12.10
C TYR A 248 -13.38 -7.90 11.85
N ALA A 249 -13.50 -7.55 10.57
CA ALA A 249 -14.27 -6.40 10.11
C ALA A 249 -14.92 -6.67 8.75
N PHE A 250 -16.14 -6.16 8.58
CA PHE A 250 -16.86 -6.13 7.31
C PHE A 250 -17.40 -4.73 7.05
N VAL A 251 -17.09 -4.17 5.90
CA VAL A 251 -17.44 -2.79 5.53
C VAL A 251 -18.20 -2.77 4.21
N THR A 252 -19.32 -2.08 4.18
CA THR A 252 -20.07 -1.77 2.95
C THR A 252 -19.84 -0.33 2.56
N LEU A 253 -19.45 -0.11 1.31
CA LEU A 253 -19.22 1.22 0.76
C LEU A 253 -20.03 1.40 -0.53
N ARG A 254 -20.21 2.65 -0.93
CA ARG A 254 -20.85 3.02 -2.19
C ARG A 254 -20.00 4.04 -2.93
N THR A 255 -19.80 3.84 -4.22
CA THR A 255 -19.12 4.82 -5.08
C THR A 255 -20.09 5.85 -5.66
N PRO A 256 -19.60 6.95 -6.23
CA PRO A 256 -20.41 7.94 -6.91
C PRO A 256 -21.27 7.37 -8.06
N SER A 257 -20.77 6.36 -8.79
CA SER A 257 -21.53 5.66 -9.84
C SER A 257 -22.66 4.76 -9.30
N GLY A 258 -22.71 4.55 -7.98
CA GLY A 258 -23.68 3.67 -7.32
C GLY A 258 -23.20 2.24 -7.11
N MET A 259 -21.97 1.87 -7.55
CA MET A 259 -21.39 0.57 -7.30
C MET A 259 -21.31 0.30 -5.78
N VAL A 260 -21.66 -0.90 -5.35
CA VAL A 260 -21.46 -1.37 -3.97
C VAL A 260 -20.09 -2.01 -3.85
N PHE A 261 -19.30 -1.58 -2.87
CA PHE A 261 -18.03 -2.21 -2.55
C PHE A 261 -18.12 -2.88 -1.17
N LEU A 262 -17.73 -4.15 -1.10
CA LEU A 262 -17.71 -5.00 0.09
C LEU A 262 -16.26 -5.30 0.43
N ASN A 263 -15.82 -4.89 1.62
CA ASN A 263 -14.44 -5.10 2.09
C ASN A 263 -14.47 -5.89 3.39
N GLU A 264 -13.89 -7.09 3.38
CA GLU A 264 -13.83 -8.00 4.52
C GLU A 264 -12.36 -8.27 4.90
N ALA A 265 -12.05 -8.14 6.17
CA ALA A 265 -10.71 -8.34 6.69
C ALA A 265 -10.75 -9.10 8.02
N SER A 266 -9.89 -10.12 8.19
CA SER A 266 -9.85 -10.83 9.44
C SER A 266 -8.53 -11.56 9.71
N TYR A 267 -8.31 -11.89 11.00
CA TYR A 267 -7.25 -12.72 11.53
C TYR A 267 -7.80 -14.05 12.06
N THR A 268 -8.79 -14.62 11.37
CA THR A 268 -9.56 -15.77 11.89
C THR A 268 -9.38 -17.04 11.07
N PHE A 269 -8.46 -17.05 10.09
CA PHE A 269 -8.17 -18.28 9.36
C PHE A 269 -7.44 -19.28 10.28
N PRO A 270 -7.93 -20.54 10.40
CA PRO A 270 -7.51 -21.42 11.48
C PRO A 270 -6.14 -22.09 11.29
N THR A 271 -5.52 -21.93 10.12
CA THR A 271 -4.22 -22.53 9.78
C THR A 271 -3.26 -21.48 9.21
N ASN A 272 -2.07 -21.90 8.72
CA ASN A 272 -1.10 -21.02 8.07
C ASN A 272 -1.47 -20.63 6.62
N GLY A 273 -2.68 -20.97 6.16
CA GLY A 273 -3.20 -20.56 4.86
C GLY A 273 -3.93 -19.21 4.90
N SER A 274 -4.81 -18.99 3.95
CA SER A 274 -5.68 -17.81 3.91
C SER A 274 -6.96 -18.11 3.13
N ASP A 275 -8.05 -17.39 3.45
CA ASP A 275 -9.23 -17.30 2.60
C ASP A 275 -9.29 -15.91 1.99
N THR A 276 -9.03 -15.84 0.71
CA THR A 276 -9.02 -14.57 -0.03
C THR A 276 -9.96 -14.63 -1.23
N GLU A 277 -10.74 -13.57 -1.40
CA GLU A 277 -11.61 -13.43 -2.56
C GLU A 277 -11.48 -12.01 -3.14
N ARG A 278 -11.38 -11.92 -4.45
CA ARG A 278 -11.38 -10.66 -5.19
C ARG A 278 -12.19 -10.84 -6.44
N LYS A 279 -13.31 -10.11 -6.53
CA LYS A 279 -14.21 -10.19 -7.68
C LYS A 279 -14.87 -8.84 -7.98
N ILE A 280 -15.19 -8.64 -9.24
CA ILE A 280 -16.03 -7.57 -9.76
C ILE A 280 -17.15 -8.22 -10.56
N ALA A 281 -18.39 -7.92 -10.19
CA ALA A 281 -19.57 -8.27 -10.97
C ALA A 281 -20.07 -7.02 -11.70
N ALA A 282 -20.12 -7.09 -13.00
CA ALA A 282 -20.48 -5.99 -13.86
C ALA A 282 -21.51 -6.42 -14.91
N GLU A 283 -22.07 -5.45 -15.61
CA GLU A 283 -23.10 -5.65 -16.64
C GLU A 283 -22.73 -6.70 -17.68
N ARG A 284 -21.48 -6.69 -18.13
CA ARG A 284 -21.03 -7.55 -19.24
C ARG A 284 -20.27 -8.78 -18.79
N VAL A 285 -19.59 -8.72 -17.65
CA VAL A 285 -18.71 -9.80 -17.18
C VAL A 285 -18.62 -9.85 -15.67
N LEU A 286 -18.30 -11.05 -15.17
CA LEU A 286 -17.74 -11.28 -13.85
C LEU A 286 -16.22 -11.49 -13.99
N VAL A 287 -15.43 -10.73 -13.26
CA VAL A 287 -13.95 -10.86 -13.21
C VAL A 287 -13.54 -11.23 -11.79
N ARG A 288 -12.97 -12.42 -11.61
CA ARG A 288 -12.53 -12.86 -10.27
C ARG A 288 -11.12 -13.43 -10.28
N ALA A 289 -10.41 -13.29 -9.16
CA ALA A 289 -9.14 -13.97 -8.97
C ALA A 289 -9.38 -15.49 -8.88
N THR A 290 -8.44 -16.31 -9.38
CA THR A 290 -8.43 -17.75 -9.09
C THR A 290 -8.19 -17.99 -7.59
N ALA A 291 -8.54 -19.18 -7.10
CA ALA A 291 -8.33 -19.55 -5.70
C ALA A 291 -6.84 -19.47 -5.28
N THR A 292 -5.94 -19.77 -6.19
CA THR A 292 -4.49 -19.66 -6.00
C THR A 292 -3.98 -18.21 -6.07
N GLY A 293 -4.77 -17.30 -6.64
CA GLY A 293 -4.43 -15.89 -6.81
C GLY A 293 -3.47 -15.56 -7.95
N ASP A 294 -3.03 -16.57 -8.70
CA ASP A 294 -2.09 -16.46 -9.83
C ASP A 294 -2.76 -16.21 -11.19
N GLY A 295 -4.08 -16.37 -11.24
CA GLY A 295 -4.88 -16.20 -12.45
C GLY A 295 -6.11 -15.34 -12.24
N VAL A 296 -6.77 -15.06 -13.36
CA VAL A 296 -8.03 -14.32 -13.45
C VAL A 296 -9.04 -15.13 -14.26
N GLN A 297 -10.19 -15.35 -13.70
CA GLN A 297 -11.32 -15.92 -14.43
C GLN A 297 -12.26 -14.80 -14.89
N ILE A 298 -12.61 -14.82 -16.19
CA ILE A 298 -13.50 -13.85 -16.82
C ILE A 298 -14.69 -14.62 -17.38
N ILE A 299 -15.88 -14.32 -16.87
CA ILE A 299 -17.14 -15.00 -17.23
C ILE A 299 -18.13 -13.99 -17.76
N GLY A 300 -18.69 -14.25 -18.93
CA GLY A 300 -19.72 -13.42 -19.57
C GLY A 300 -20.43 -14.15 -20.68
N PRO A 301 -21.35 -13.52 -21.43
CA PRO A 301 -22.03 -14.14 -22.55
C PRO A 301 -21.00 -14.66 -23.60
N GLY A 302 -20.99 -15.97 -23.81
CA GLY A 302 -20.03 -16.62 -24.72
C GLY A 302 -18.56 -16.62 -24.26
N ARG A 303 -18.28 -16.21 -23.02
CA ARG A 303 -16.92 -16.11 -22.47
C ARG A 303 -16.85 -16.80 -21.09
N ASN A 304 -15.97 -17.79 -20.97
CA ASN A 304 -15.59 -18.40 -19.69
C ASN A 304 -14.14 -18.86 -19.81
N GLU A 305 -13.24 -17.96 -19.48
CA GLU A 305 -11.80 -18.18 -19.63
C GLU A 305 -11.03 -17.87 -18.36
N THR A 306 -9.92 -18.56 -18.20
CA THR A 306 -8.95 -18.28 -17.14
C THR A 306 -7.64 -17.81 -17.76
N GLN A 307 -7.21 -16.63 -17.42
CA GLN A 307 -5.93 -16.04 -17.83
C GLN A 307 -4.92 -16.19 -16.69
N GLN A 308 -3.83 -16.88 -16.93
CA GLN A 308 -2.70 -16.97 -16.01
C GLN A 308 -1.81 -15.72 -16.16
N ALA A 309 -1.10 -15.38 -15.08
CA ALA A 309 -0.05 -14.37 -15.17
C ALA A 309 1.00 -14.81 -16.21
N PRO A 310 1.48 -13.90 -17.07
CA PRO A 310 2.47 -14.26 -18.08
C PRO A 310 3.81 -14.67 -17.45
N PRO A 311 4.59 -15.52 -18.13
CA PRO A 311 5.95 -15.85 -17.67
C PRO A 311 6.77 -14.59 -17.39
N GLY A 312 7.45 -14.56 -16.25
CA GLY A 312 8.25 -13.40 -15.81
C GLY A 312 7.45 -12.26 -15.19
N PHE A 313 6.14 -12.42 -14.98
CA PHE A 313 5.34 -11.46 -14.22
C PHE A 313 5.88 -11.35 -12.79
N VAL A 314 6.30 -10.14 -12.42
CA VAL A 314 6.78 -9.83 -11.07
C VAL A 314 5.67 -9.12 -10.30
N GLY A 315 4.91 -9.91 -9.57
CA GLY A 315 3.78 -9.41 -8.80
C GLY A 315 4.11 -9.08 -7.35
N SER A 316 3.08 -8.60 -6.63
CA SER A 316 3.10 -8.40 -5.19
C SER A 316 4.24 -7.48 -4.72
N TRP A 317 4.87 -7.79 -3.60
CA TRP A 317 5.92 -6.97 -2.97
C TRP A 317 7.20 -6.80 -3.80
N PRO A 318 7.74 -7.85 -4.46
CA PRO A 318 8.86 -7.67 -5.38
C PRO A 318 8.52 -6.69 -6.51
N GLY A 319 7.30 -6.75 -7.05
CA GLY A 319 6.83 -5.81 -8.07
C GLY A 319 6.82 -4.37 -7.60
N VAL A 320 6.37 -4.12 -6.37
CA VAL A 320 6.39 -2.77 -5.77
C VAL A 320 7.81 -2.23 -5.68
N VAL A 321 8.73 -2.99 -5.08
CA VAL A 321 10.11 -2.55 -4.89
C VAL A 321 10.78 -2.30 -6.24
N LYS A 322 10.62 -3.24 -7.17
CA LYS A 322 11.18 -3.10 -8.53
C LYS A 322 10.65 -1.85 -9.22
N ASP A 323 9.32 -1.59 -9.19
CA ASP A 323 8.73 -0.40 -9.83
C ASP A 323 9.20 0.90 -9.17
N CYS A 324 9.36 0.93 -7.84
CA CYS A 324 9.96 2.08 -7.15
C CYS A 324 11.35 2.40 -7.70
N LEU A 325 12.24 1.41 -7.75
CA LEU A 325 13.61 1.59 -8.22
C LEU A 325 13.68 2.02 -9.70
N ASP A 326 12.87 1.40 -10.54
CA ASP A 326 12.83 1.68 -11.97
C ASP A 326 12.29 3.10 -12.24
N ARG A 327 11.24 3.54 -11.52
CA ARG A 327 10.69 4.90 -11.62
C ARG A 327 11.66 5.97 -11.16
N ILE A 328 12.36 5.74 -10.05
CA ILE A 328 13.42 6.65 -9.61
C ILE A 328 14.49 6.78 -10.70
N GLY A 329 14.91 5.66 -11.29
CA GLY A 329 15.89 5.66 -12.39
C GLY A 329 15.43 6.41 -13.63
N ARG A 330 14.11 6.46 -13.90
CA ARG A 330 13.51 7.21 -15.02
C ARG A 330 13.10 8.63 -14.66
N GLY A 331 13.26 9.06 -13.40
CA GLY A 331 12.76 10.36 -12.93
C GLY A 331 11.24 10.47 -12.91
N GLU A 332 10.54 9.34 -12.80
CA GLU A 332 9.08 9.27 -12.75
C GLU A 332 8.55 9.44 -11.32
N PRO A 333 7.29 9.88 -11.14
CA PRO A 333 6.66 9.95 -9.83
C PRO A 333 6.51 8.55 -9.20
N PRO A 334 6.31 8.46 -7.85
CA PRO A 334 6.13 7.19 -7.17
C PRO A 334 4.91 6.40 -7.72
N PRO A 335 4.89 5.06 -7.58
CA PRO A 335 3.83 4.21 -8.13
C PRO A 335 2.46 4.43 -7.48
N ALA A 336 2.46 4.91 -6.26
CA ALA A 336 1.29 5.38 -5.53
C ALA A 336 1.62 6.71 -4.89
N SER A 337 0.66 7.64 -4.90
CA SER A 337 0.83 8.93 -4.25
C SER A 337 0.72 8.80 -2.72
N VAL A 338 1.26 9.76 -1.99
CA VAL A 338 1.06 9.84 -0.55
C VAL A 338 -0.43 9.99 -0.20
N ARG A 339 -1.20 10.62 -1.08
CA ARG A 339 -2.64 10.76 -0.93
C ARG A 339 -3.39 9.44 -1.03
N ASP A 340 -2.91 8.48 -1.82
CA ASP A 340 -3.51 7.15 -1.89
C ASP A 340 -3.47 6.45 -0.53
N CYS A 341 -2.34 6.53 0.18
CA CYS A 341 -2.21 5.98 1.53
C CYS A 341 -3.14 6.70 2.52
N ALA A 342 -3.10 8.02 2.55
CA ALA A 342 -3.95 8.83 3.44
C ALA A 342 -5.44 8.53 3.23
N ARG A 343 -5.90 8.39 1.98
CA ARG A 343 -7.29 8.06 1.67
C ARG A 343 -7.69 6.66 2.12
N ALA A 344 -6.84 5.65 1.92
CA ALA A 344 -7.10 4.30 2.39
C ALA A 344 -7.19 4.24 3.93
N VAL A 345 -6.32 4.97 4.62
CA VAL A 345 -6.36 5.11 6.09
C VAL A 345 -7.63 5.87 6.53
N SER A 346 -7.97 6.98 5.88
CA SER A 346 -9.22 7.73 6.19
C SER A 346 -10.45 6.84 6.06
N LEU A 347 -10.56 6.03 5.00
CA LEU A 347 -11.68 5.08 4.83
C LEU A 347 -11.70 4.01 5.93
N THR A 348 -10.53 3.58 6.41
CA THR A 348 -10.45 2.66 7.56
C THR A 348 -11.04 3.29 8.82
N PHE A 349 -10.66 4.53 9.13
CA PHE A 349 -11.17 5.23 10.31
C PHE A 349 -12.63 5.65 10.16
N ASP A 350 -13.11 5.98 8.95
CA ASP A 350 -14.54 6.16 8.67
C ASP A 350 -15.32 4.86 8.98
N ALA A 351 -14.77 3.71 8.63
CA ALA A 351 -15.39 2.42 8.94
C ALA A 351 -15.42 2.12 10.45
N TYR A 352 -14.34 2.42 11.19
CA TYR A 352 -14.34 2.30 12.64
C TYR A 352 -15.40 3.20 13.29
N ARG A 353 -15.52 4.45 12.84
CA ARG A 353 -16.58 5.36 13.31
C ARG A 353 -17.98 4.83 13.00
N ALA A 354 -18.20 4.28 11.81
CA ALA A 354 -19.48 3.68 11.40
C ALA A 354 -19.82 2.40 12.20
N ALA A 355 -18.82 1.65 12.62
CA ALA A 355 -18.98 0.45 13.48
C ALA A 355 -19.25 0.81 14.96
N GLY A 356 -19.19 2.09 15.34
CA GLY A 356 -19.35 2.51 16.73
C GLY A 356 -18.16 2.22 17.62
N GLU A 357 -16.98 2.00 17.03
CA GLU A 357 -15.73 1.82 17.74
C GLU A 357 -15.29 3.16 18.38
N THR A 358 -15.86 3.46 19.55
CA THR A 358 -15.69 4.75 20.25
C THR A 358 -14.24 5.08 20.65
N THR A 359 -13.39 4.09 20.64
CA THR A 359 -11.97 4.20 20.98
C THR A 359 -11.08 4.67 19.83
N TYR A 360 -11.62 4.82 18.61
CA TYR A 360 -10.92 5.37 17.43
C TYR A 360 -11.36 6.83 17.13
N ARG A 361 -11.43 7.66 18.16
CA ARG A 361 -11.76 9.09 18.03
C ARG A 361 -10.56 9.96 17.70
#